data_71b190aa12b7f54c454abb814f51eb34
#
_entry.id   71b190aa12b7f54c454abb814f51eb34
#
_cell.length_a   1.000
_cell.length_b   1.000
_cell.length_c   1.000
_cell.angle_alpha   90.00
_cell.angle_beta   90.00
_cell.angle_gamma   90.00
#
_symmetry.space_group_name_H-M   'P 1'
#
loop_
_entity.id
_entity.type
_entity.pdbx_description
1 polymer ?
#
loop_
_entity_poly.entity_id
_entity_poly.type
_entity_poly.pdbx_seq_one_letter_code
_entity_poly.pdbx_strand_id
1 'polypeptide(L)'
;MIVTDSWIFVHNPKAGGASVEKALGEPLKSGHLHSPLSAIQKGGRAAFGFVRNPWDRMLSLYAYQCQKPQPPKSPAYQQLIRDNGFKWWLMEDEYFIEGWTPGLEPIQRRSQMWWLEGCDFIGRFENLRLSFSWICGLYGIKERPLPHINASSHAHYSTYYDDESRAFVAEHFAPEIELIGYQFEEG
;
A
#
# COMPACT_ATOMS: atom_id res chain seq x y z
N MET A 1 11.13 2.40 -3.10
CA MET A 1 12.05 2.25 -1.96
C MET A 1 13.14 3.31 -2.05
N ILE A 2 13.47 3.98 -0.96
CA ILE A 2 14.61 4.89 -0.85
C ILE A 2 15.66 4.22 0.02
N VAL A 3 16.91 4.24 -0.43
CA VAL A 3 18.04 3.64 0.29
C VAL A 3 19.10 4.71 0.48
N THR A 4 19.44 4.99 1.74
CA THR A 4 20.53 5.91 2.13
C THR A 4 21.65 5.13 2.81
N ASP A 5 22.66 5.81 3.30
CA ASP A 5 23.73 5.17 4.06
C ASP A 5 23.31 4.79 5.49
N SER A 6 22.28 5.44 6.04
CA SER A 6 21.83 5.28 7.43
C SER A 6 20.49 4.59 7.57
N TRP A 7 19.58 4.77 6.60
CA TRP A 7 18.23 4.25 6.67
C TRP A 7 17.66 3.85 5.31
N ILE A 8 16.60 3.06 5.35
CA ILE A 8 15.86 2.54 4.19
C ILE A 8 14.37 2.83 4.41
N PHE A 9 13.74 3.48 3.44
CA PHE A 9 12.29 3.59 3.36
C PHE A 9 11.73 2.58 2.38
N VAL A 10 10.87 1.69 2.84
CA VAL A 10 10.20 0.68 2.03
C VAL A 10 8.84 1.21 1.58
N HIS A 11 8.68 1.38 0.26
CA HIS A 11 7.43 1.88 -0.31
C HIS A 11 6.42 0.76 -0.49
N ASN A 12 5.62 0.50 0.54
CA ASN A 12 4.46 -0.38 0.46
C ASN A 12 3.35 0.30 -0.37
N PRO A 13 2.79 -0.38 -1.40
CA PRO A 13 1.75 0.20 -2.25
C PRO A 13 0.49 0.61 -1.49
N LYS A 14 -0.04 1.79 -1.80
CA LYS A 14 -1.30 2.35 -1.27
C LYS A 14 -1.31 2.69 0.23
N ALA A 15 -0.15 2.72 0.87
CA ALA A 15 0.04 3.12 2.26
C ALA A 15 0.72 4.50 2.42
N GLY A 16 0.43 5.46 1.54
CA GLY A 16 0.94 6.84 1.63
C GLY A 16 2.38 7.06 1.16
N GLY A 17 3.01 6.04 0.56
CA GLY A 17 4.43 6.07 0.19
C GLY A 17 4.85 7.25 -0.68
N ALA A 18 4.03 7.70 -1.63
CA ALA A 18 4.34 8.85 -2.48
C ALA A 18 4.47 10.17 -1.68
N SER A 19 3.62 10.37 -0.66
CA SER A 19 3.70 11.53 0.24
C SER A 19 4.97 11.48 1.09
N VAL A 20 5.30 10.29 1.60
CA VAL A 20 6.51 10.06 2.39
C VAL A 20 7.77 10.29 1.54
N GLU A 21 7.87 9.73 0.34
CA GLU A 21 9.00 9.94 -0.57
C GLU A 21 9.22 11.42 -0.87
N LYS A 22 8.15 12.14 -1.13
CA LYS A 22 8.22 13.59 -1.38
C LYS A 22 8.72 14.36 -0.16
N ALA A 23 8.29 13.98 1.03
CA ALA A 23 8.72 14.61 2.29
C ALA A 23 10.17 14.27 2.64
N LEU A 24 10.61 13.03 2.40
CA LEU A 24 12.00 12.62 2.58
C LEU A 24 12.94 13.39 1.65
N GLY A 25 12.49 13.69 0.42
CA GLY A 25 13.22 14.52 -0.53
C GLY A 25 14.50 13.87 -1.08
N GLU A 26 14.73 12.59 -0.80
CA GLU A 26 15.87 11.84 -1.30
C GLU A 26 15.50 11.18 -2.64
N PRO A 27 16.46 11.09 -3.58
CA PRO A 27 16.21 10.38 -4.82
C PRO A 27 16.09 8.87 -4.58
N LEU A 28 15.24 8.22 -5.37
CA LEU A 28 15.17 6.76 -5.42
C LEU A 28 16.52 6.19 -5.85
N LYS A 29 17.21 5.48 -4.96
CA LYS A 29 18.50 4.86 -5.25
C LYS A 29 18.41 3.41 -5.75
N SER A 30 17.25 2.77 -5.63
CA SER A 30 17.03 1.42 -6.17
C SER A 30 15.98 1.44 -7.26
N GLY A 31 16.22 0.71 -8.34
CA GLY A 31 15.49 0.77 -9.61
C GLY A 31 14.02 0.36 -9.61
N HIS A 32 13.42 0.00 -8.45
CA HIS A 32 12.03 -0.40 -8.38
C HIS A 32 11.31 0.29 -7.23
N LEU A 33 10.29 1.06 -7.57
CA LEU A 33 9.48 1.82 -6.62
C LEU A 33 8.89 0.93 -5.50
N HIS A 34 8.40 -0.24 -5.86
CA HIS A 34 7.75 -1.18 -4.95
C HIS A 34 8.54 -2.48 -4.75
N SER A 35 9.83 -2.39 -4.45
CA SER A 35 10.63 -3.56 -4.07
C SER A 35 10.43 -3.90 -2.60
N PRO A 36 10.40 -5.20 -2.21
CA PRO A 36 10.41 -5.59 -0.81
C PRO A 36 11.78 -5.33 -0.18
N LEU A 37 11.83 -5.23 1.15
CA LEU A 37 13.10 -5.06 1.87
C LEU A 37 14.05 -6.22 1.63
N SER A 38 13.53 -7.44 1.48
CA SER A 38 14.29 -8.65 1.17
C SER A 38 15.06 -8.59 -0.16
N ALA A 39 14.68 -7.69 -1.07
CA ALA A 39 15.38 -7.53 -2.35
C ALA A 39 16.75 -6.83 -2.23
N ILE A 40 17.11 -6.32 -1.06
CA ILE A 40 18.37 -5.63 -0.82
C ILE A 40 19.04 -6.11 0.48
N GLN A 41 20.35 -5.93 0.55
CA GLN A 41 21.06 -6.13 1.81
C GLN A 41 20.81 -4.91 2.71
N LYS A 42 20.14 -5.13 3.85
CA LYS A 42 19.85 -4.10 4.85
C LYS A 42 21.14 -3.53 5.46
N GLY A 43 22.12 -4.36 5.76
CA GLY A 43 23.46 -3.98 6.22
C GLY A 43 23.38 -3.24 7.54
N GLY A 44 23.16 -3.09 8.51
CA GLY A 44 23.06 -2.29 9.74
C GLY A 44 22.25 -1.01 9.64
N ARG A 45 21.62 -0.73 8.47
CA ARG A 45 20.74 0.42 8.28
C ARG A 45 19.37 0.18 8.94
N ALA A 46 18.80 1.24 9.50
CA ALA A 46 17.42 1.21 9.96
C ALA A 46 16.45 1.13 8.78
N ALA A 47 15.43 0.28 8.84
CA ALA A 47 14.43 0.15 7.79
C ALA A 47 13.03 0.44 8.34
N PHE A 48 12.24 1.20 7.58
CA PHE A 48 10.88 1.54 7.96
C PHE A 48 9.93 1.61 6.76
N GLY A 49 8.66 1.45 7.06
CA GLY A 49 7.57 1.59 6.10
C GLY A 49 6.25 1.80 6.78
N PHE A 50 5.18 1.82 5.99
CA PHE A 50 3.84 2.07 6.49
C PHE A 50 2.88 1.00 5.99
N VAL A 51 1.94 0.64 6.83
CA VAL A 51 0.79 -0.22 6.52
C VAL A 51 -0.49 0.60 6.53
N ARG A 52 -1.50 0.10 5.87
CA ARG A 52 -2.85 0.68 5.84
C ARG A 52 -3.86 -0.41 6.16
N ASN A 53 -5.00 -0.05 6.77
CA ASN A 53 -6.11 -0.95 6.97
C ASN A 53 -6.41 -1.72 5.67
N PRO A 54 -6.39 -3.07 5.66
CA PRO A 54 -6.49 -3.87 4.43
C PRO A 54 -7.75 -3.57 3.61
N TRP A 55 -8.90 -3.35 4.24
CA TRP A 55 -10.13 -2.99 3.53
C TRP A 55 -10.04 -1.62 2.85
N ASP A 56 -9.51 -0.63 3.54
CA ASP A 56 -9.27 0.71 2.99
C ASP A 56 -8.18 0.69 1.90
N ARG A 57 -7.17 -0.14 2.06
CA ARG A 57 -6.12 -0.34 1.05
C ARG A 57 -6.69 -0.89 -0.25
N MET A 58 -7.59 -1.89 -0.19
CA MET A 58 -8.22 -2.46 -1.40
C MET A 58 -9.10 -1.44 -2.11
N LEU A 59 -9.93 -0.68 -1.38
CA LEU A 59 -10.69 0.41 -2.00
C LEU A 59 -9.79 1.47 -2.62
N SER A 60 -8.73 1.88 -1.93
CA SER A 60 -7.76 2.84 -2.47
C SER A 60 -7.09 2.35 -3.76
N LEU A 61 -6.86 1.05 -3.89
CA LEU A 61 -6.29 0.46 -5.09
C LEU A 61 -7.30 0.45 -6.25
N TYR A 62 -8.53 0.03 -5.98
CA TYR A 62 -9.63 0.07 -6.95
C TYR A 62 -9.85 1.49 -7.48
N ALA A 63 -10.03 2.47 -6.60
CA ALA A 63 -10.22 3.86 -6.96
C ALA A 63 -9.06 4.40 -7.80
N TYR A 64 -7.83 4.04 -7.47
CA TYR A 64 -6.66 4.42 -8.25
C TYR A 64 -6.68 3.81 -9.66
N GLN A 65 -7.06 2.55 -9.79
CA GLN A 65 -7.17 1.88 -11.09
C GLN A 65 -8.31 2.46 -11.95
N CYS A 66 -9.40 2.89 -11.34
CA CYS A 66 -10.49 3.57 -12.03
C CYS A 66 -10.08 4.96 -12.56
N GLN A 67 -9.17 5.65 -11.88
CA GLN A 67 -8.81 7.04 -12.20
C GLN A 67 -7.64 7.17 -13.17
N LYS A 68 -6.66 6.28 -13.07
CA LYS A 68 -5.40 6.40 -13.83
C LYS A 68 -5.19 5.23 -14.77
N PRO A 69 -5.06 5.49 -16.09
CA PRO A 69 -4.62 4.46 -17.02
C PRO A 69 -3.21 4.04 -16.62
N GLN A 70 -3.05 2.78 -16.27
CA GLN A 70 -1.75 2.18 -15.97
C GLN A 70 -1.47 1.12 -17.03
N PRO A 71 -0.37 1.22 -17.77
CA PRO A 71 0.03 0.10 -18.59
C PRO A 71 0.16 -1.16 -17.74
N PRO A 72 -0.31 -2.26 -18.25
CA PRO A 72 -0.93 -2.50 -19.52
C PRO A 72 -2.47 -2.33 -19.53
N LYS A 73 -3.06 -1.78 -18.48
CA LYS A 73 -4.51 -1.62 -18.36
C LYS A 73 -5.01 -0.58 -19.34
N SER A 74 -5.80 -1.04 -20.29
CA SER A 74 -6.38 -0.20 -21.34
C SER A 74 -7.51 0.67 -20.79
N PRO A 75 -7.90 1.74 -21.49
CA PRO A 75 -9.14 2.48 -21.19
C PRO A 75 -10.38 1.58 -21.12
N ALA A 76 -10.42 0.53 -21.94
CA ALA A 76 -11.49 -0.47 -21.92
C ALA A 76 -11.52 -1.24 -20.60
N TYR A 77 -10.38 -1.63 -20.05
CA TYR A 77 -10.31 -2.26 -18.74
C TYR A 77 -10.79 -1.31 -17.61
N GLN A 78 -10.42 -0.04 -17.68
CA GLN A 78 -10.91 0.94 -16.70
C GLN A 78 -12.43 1.11 -16.76
N GLN A 79 -13.01 1.07 -17.96
CA GLN A 79 -14.45 1.09 -18.11
C GLN A 79 -15.08 -0.18 -17.52
N LEU A 80 -14.52 -1.34 -17.83
CA LEU A 80 -14.98 -2.63 -17.31
C LEU A 80 -15.05 -2.65 -15.77
N ILE A 81 -13.99 -2.23 -15.08
CA ILE A 81 -13.98 -2.24 -13.60
C ILE A 81 -14.95 -1.20 -12.99
N ARG A 82 -15.18 -0.08 -13.70
CA ARG A 82 -16.20 0.91 -13.27
C ARG A 82 -17.63 0.37 -13.43
N ASP A 83 -17.91 -0.30 -14.55
CA ASP A 83 -19.23 -0.81 -14.88
C ASP A 83 -19.64 -1.97 -13.95
N ASN A 84 -18.69 -2.83 -13.57
CA ASN A 84 -18.93 -3.96 -12.68
C ASN A 84 -18.79 -3.62 -11.19
N GLY A 85 -18.11 -2.54 -10.85
CA GLY A 85 -18.00 -2.03 -9.49
C GLY A 85 -16.94 -2.72 -8.62
N PHE A 86 -16.85 -2.24 -7.37
CA PHE A 86 -15.78 -2.63 -6.44
C PHE A 86 -15.80 -4.12 -6.08
N LYS A 87 -16.97 -4.67 -5.74
CA LYS A 87 -17.11 -6.07 -5.33
C LYS A 87 -16.65 -7.03 -6.42
N TRP A 88 -17.12 -6.81 -7.65
CA TRP A 88 -16.70 -7.62 -8.80
C TRP A 88 -15.18 -7.52 -9.01
N TRP A 89 -14.62 -6.31 -8.99
CA TRP A 89 -13.19 -6.11 -9.14
C TRP A 89 -12.37 -6.84 -8.05
N LEU A 90 -12.87 -6.85 -6.81
CA LEU A 90 -12.21 -7.48 -5.68
C LEU A 90 -12.21 -9.01 -5.78
N MET A 91 -13.33 -9.59 -6.21
CA MET A 91 -13.59 -11.02 -6.07
C MET A 91 -13.53 -11.81 -7.39
N GLU A 92 -13.83 -11.18 -8.51
CA GLU A 92 -14.01 -11.86 -9.80
C GLU A 92 -13.10 -11.36 -10.92
N ASP A 93 -12.44 -10.19 -10.77
CA ASP A 93 -11.57 -9.65 -11.80
C ASP A 93 -10.33 -10.55 -11.98
N GLU A 94 -10.26 -11.28 -13.09
CA GLU A 94 -9.18 -12.20 -13.42
C GLU A 94 -7.82 -11.50 -13.43
N TYR A 95 -7.71 -10.26 -13.90
CA TYR A 95 -6.48 -9.49 -13.86
C TYR A 95 -6.02 -9.16 -12.43
N PHE A 96 -6.97 -9.02 -11.53
CA PHE A 96 -6.67 -8.83 -10.11
C PHE A 96 -6.36 -10.17 -9.43
N ILE A 97 -7.01 -11.26 -9.87
CA ILE A 97 -6.84 -12.61 -9.32
C ILE A 97 -5.54 -13.25 -9.79
N GLU A 98 -5.28 -13.27 -11.10
CA GLU A 98 -4.17 -14.01 -11.70
C GLU A 98 -2.87 -13.20 -11.83
N GLY A 99 -2.99 -11.85 -11.81
CA GLY A 99 -1.84 -10.97 -12.02
C GLY A 99 -1.29 -11.02 -13.45
N TRP A 100 -0.11 -10.39 -13.62
CA TRP A 100 0.56 -10.24 -14.91
C TRP A 100 1.43 -11.42 -15.31
N THR A 101 1.90 -12.17 -14.32
CA THR A 101 2.80 -13.30 -14.54
C THR A 101 2.08 -14.55 -14.07
N PRO A 102 1.78 -15.49 -14.96
CA PRO A 102 1.18 -16.75 -14.56
C PRO A 102 1.97 -17.40 -13.42
N GLY A 103 1.27 -17.83 -12.37
CA GLY A 103 1.87 -18.48 -11.20
C GLY A 103 2.45 -17.52 -10.14
N LEU A 104 2.39 -16.21 -10.35
CA LEU A 104 2.73 -15.24 -9.32
C LEU A 104 1.48 -14.49 -8.84
N GLU A 105 1.27 -14.48 -7.54
CA GLU A 105 0.20 -13.68 -6.94
C GLU A 105 0.34 -12.20 -7.34
N PRO A 106 -0.76 -11.54 -7.76
CA PRO A 106 -0.73 -10.12 -8.09
C PRO A 106 -0.15 -9.31 -6.94
N ILE A 107 0.71 -8.37 -7.29
CA ILE A 107 1.37 -7.54 -6.29
C ILE A 107 0.38 -6.88 -5.33
N GLN A 108 -0.81 -6.59 -5.80
CA GLN A 108 -1.89 -5.95 -5.03
C GLN A 108 -2.54 -6.89 -4.00
N ARG A 109 -2.54 -8.19 -4.25
CA ARG A 109 -3.08 -9.20 -3.35
C ARG A 109 -2.08 -9.67 -2.30
N ARG A 110 -0.83 -9.30 -2.44
CA ARG A 110 0.18 -9.68 -1.45
C ARG A 110 -0.08 -9.00 -0.13
N SER A 111 0.16 -9.73 0.95
CA SER A 111 0.25 -9.15 2.28
C SER A 111 1.23 -7.97 2.29
N GLN A 112 0.91 -6.92 3.01
CA GLN A 112 1.79 -5.76 3.17
C GLN A 112 3.11 -6.16 3.81
N MET A 113 3.10 -7.23 4.60
CA MET A 113 4.30 -7.79 5.23
C MET A 113 5.29 -8.35 4.22
N TRP A 114 4.85 -8.73 3.01
CA TRP A 114 5.77 -9.11 1.94
C TRP A 114 6.77 -7.99 1.58
N TRP A 115 6.36 -6.72 1.68
CA TRP A 115 7.28 -5.58 1.49
C TRP A 115 8.07 -5.25 2.74
N LEU A 116 7.45 -5.38 3.91
CA LEU A 116 7.89 -4.76 5.16
C LEU A 116 8.57 -5.74 6.12
N GLU A 117 8.61 -7.02 5.78
CA GLU A 117 9.31 -8.01 6.60
C GLU A 117 10.77 -7.60 6.81
N GLY A 118 11.20 -7.57 8.08
CA GLY A 118 12.53 -7.11 8.49
C GLY A 118 12.68 -5.59 8.67
N CYS A 119 11.60 -4.80 8.49
CA CYS A 119 11.60 -3.39 8.91
C CYS A 119 11.71 -3.29 10.44
N ASP A 120 12.50 -2.32 10.91
CA ASP A 120 12.64 -2.03 12.35
C ASP A 120 11.44 -1.22 12.87
N PHE A 121 10.75 -0.50 11.99
CA PHE A 121 9.56 0.26 12.32
C PHE A 121 8.52 0.17 11.20
N ILE A 122 7.28 -0.10 11.61
CA ILE A 122 6.11 -0.12 10.73
C ILE A 122 5.06 0.84 11.29
N GLY A 123 4.86 1.97 10.61
CA GLY A 123 3.84 2.95 10.98
C GLY A 123 2.49 2.64 10.33
N ARG A 124 1.41 3.18 10.89
CA ARG A 124 0.07 3.09 10.30
C ARG A 124 -0.23 4.31 9.45
N PHE A 125 -0.82 4.10 8.27
CA PHE A 125 -1.27 5.14 7.36
C PHE A 125 -2.31 6.05 8.01
N GLU A 126 -3.18 5.50 8.82
CA GLU A 126 -4.25 6.22 9.52
C GLU A 126 -3.68 7.30 10.46
N ASN A 127 -2.45 7.09 10.94
CA ASN A 127 -1.69 8.03 11.75
C ASN A 127 -0.39 8.48 11.06
N LEU A 128 -0.39 8.56 9.71
CA LEU A 128 0.81 8.74 8.91
C LEU A 128 1.67 9.93 9.37
N ARG A 129 1.04 11.06 9.66
CA ARG A 129 1.74 12.27 10.10
C ARG A 129 2.51 12.05 11.40
N LEU A 130 1.85 11.47 12.39
CA LEU A 130 2.47 11.21 13.71
C LEU A 130 3.58 10.16 13.60
N SER A 131 3.31 9.07 12.88
CA SER A 131 4.29 8.01 12.65
C SER A 131 5.51 8.52 11.89
N PHE A 132 5.31 9.38 10.88
CA PHE A 132 6.40 9.96 10.11
C PHE A 132 7.24 10.92 10.94
N SER A 133 6.62 11.80 11.73
CA SER A 133 7.32 12.71 12.64
C SER A 133 8.16 11.94 13.66
N TRP A 134 7.61 10.87 14.22
CA TRP A 134 8.33 10.02 15.17
C TRP A 134 9.55 9.34 14.53
N ILE A 135 9.40 8.79 13.31
CA ILE A 135 10.50 8.20 12.53
C ILE A 135 11.58 9.25 12.26
N CYS A 136 11.20 10.46 11.86
CA CYS A 136 12.16 11.53 11.59
C CYS A 136 13.00 11.83 12.84
N GLY A 137 12.37 11.93 13.99
CA GLY A 137 13.07 12.11 15.27
C GLY A 137 13.98 10.94 15.63
N LEU A 138 13.51 9.71 15.46
CA LEU A 138 14.24 8.51 15.82
C LEU A 138 15.53 8.32 14.98
N TYR A 139 15.45 8.62 13.69
CA TYR A 139 16.56 8.39 12.75
C TYR A 139 17.29 9.65 12.31
N GLY A 140 17.05 10.79 12.96
CA GLY A 140 17.70 12.06 12.65
C GLY A 140 17.39 12.57 11.23
N ILE A 141 16.21 12.23 10.70
CA ILE A 141 15.77 12.66 9.37
C ILE A 141 15.15 14.06 9.50
N LYS A 142 15.56 14.98 8.62
CA LYS A 142 14.95 16.31 8.59
C LYS A 142 13.48 16.20 8.21
N GLU A 143 12.60 16.45 9.17
CA GLU A 143 11.16 16.43 8.94
C GLU A 143 10.75 17.55 7.97
N ARG A 144 9.96 17.18 6.96
CA ARG A 144 9.30 18.10 6.03
C ARG A 144 7.79 17.81 6.04
N PRO A 145 6.94 18.79 5.76
CA PRO A 145 5.50 18.57 5.68
C PRO A 145 5.17 17.45 4.68
N LEU A 146 4.30 16.54 5.10
CA LEU A 146 3.76 15.50 4.22
C LEU A 146 2.75 16.14 3.25
N PRO A 147 3.03 16.16 1.95
CA PRO A 147 2.06 16.65 0.98
C PRO A 147 0.94 15.62 0.80
N HIS A 148 -0.26 16.10 0.56
CA HIS A 148 -1.41 15.24 0.25
C HIS A 148 -1.39 14.86 -1.24
N ILE A 149 -0.66 13.77 -1.56
CA ILE A 149 -0.47 13.31 -2.95
C ILE A 149 -1.34 12.09 -3.21
N ASN A 150 -1.99 12.08 -4.38
CA ASN A 150 -2.81 10.96 -4.86
C ASN A 150 -3.96 10.56 -3.91
N ALA A 151 -4.56 11.53 -3.21
CA ALA A 151 -5.80 11.26 -2.50
C ALA A 151 -6.87 10.82 -3.50
N SER A 152 -7.43 9.66 -3.27
CA SER A 152 -8.63 9.22 -3.97
C SER A 152 -9.86 9.89 -3.34
N SER A 153 -10.71 10.49 -4.17
CA SER A 153 -11.99 11.01 -3.70
C SER A 153 -13.01 9.88 -3.70
N HIS A 154 -13.32 9.35 -2.54
CA HIS A 154 -14.37 8.35 -2.33
C HIS A 154 -14.95 8.50 -0.93
N ALA A 155 -16.15 7.96 -0.69
CA ALA A 155 -16.75 7.85 0.63
C ALA A 155 -15.90 6.93 1.54
N HIS A 156 -16.25 6.83 2.81
CA HIS A 156 -15.60 5.90 3.73
C HIS A 156 -15.64 4.47 3.15
N TYR A 157 -14.56 3.72 3.31
CA TYR A 157 -14.41 2.42 2.65
C TYR A 157 -15.52 1.44 3.01
N SER A 158 -16.05 1.49 4.22
CA SER A 158 -17.13 0.59 4.67
C SER A 158 -18.36 0.63 3.77
N THR A 159 -18.65 1.75 3.13
CA THR A 159 -19.83 1.90 2.27
C THR A 159 -19.75 1.11 0.94
N TYR A 160 -18.57 0.56 0.63
CA TYR A 160 -18.33 -0.23 -0.58
C TYR A 160 -18.37 -1.73 -0.33
N TYR A 161 -18.41 -2.14 0.93
CA TYR A 161 -18.35 -3.53 1.35
C TYR A 161 -19.73 -4.05 1.75
N ASP A 162 -20.02 -5.27 1.35
CA ASP A 162 -21.02 -6.12 1.95
C ASP A 162 -20.34 -7.21 2.81
N ASP A 163 -21.14 -8.06 3.46
CA ASP A 163 -20.62 -9.10 4.36
C ASP A 163 -19.67 -10.07 3.64
N GLU A 164 -19.96 -10.42 2.39
CA GLU A 164 -19.17 -11.35 1.60
C GLU A 164 -17.80 -10.75 1.22
N SER A 165 -17.78 -9.57 0.67
CA SER A 165 -16.54 -8.87 0.28
C SER A 165 -15.70 -8.49 1.51
N ARG A 166 -16.35 -8.13 2.62
CA ARG A 166 -15.69 -7.90 3.91
C ARG A 166 -15.00 -9.17 4.42
N ALA A 167 -15.71 -10.31 4.42
CA ALA A 167 -15.16 -11.60 4.83
C ALA A 167 -14.01 -12.04 3.91
N PHE A 168 -14.14 -11.83 2.60
CA PHE A 168 -13.09 -12.13 1.64
C PHE A 168 -11.75 -11.44 1.97
N VAL A 169 -11.79 -10.14 2.27
CA VAL A 169 -10.58 -9.40 2.66
C VAL A 169 -10.07 -9.85 4.03
N ALA A 170 -10.97 -10.12 4.98
CA ALA A 170 -10.61 -10.62 6.31
C ALA A 170 -9.85 -11.95 6.23
N GLU A 171 -10.32 -12.88 5.41
CA GLU A 171 -9.69 -14.18 5.21
C GLU A 171 -8.36 -14.07 4.46
N HIS A 172 -8.36 -13.34 3.34
CA HIS A 172 -7.18 -13.22 2.49
C HIS A 172 -5.98 -12.54 3.20
N PHE A 173 -6.26 -11.55 4.04
CA PHE A 173 -5.23 -10.81 4.78
C PHE A 173 -5.19 -11.13 6.28
N ALA A 174 -5.77 -12.26 6.69
CA ALA A 174 -5.87 -12.64 8.11
C ALA A 174 -4.53 -12.55 8.86
N PRO A 175 -3.39 -13.05 8.35
CA PRO A 175 -2.12 -12.98 9.07
C PRO A 175 -1.65 -11.54 9.35
N GLU A 176 -1.83 -10.62 8.41
CA GLU A 176 -1.45 -9.22 8.62
C GLU A 176 -2.46 -8.47 9.49
N ILE A 177 -3.74 -8.80 9.38
CA ILE A 177 -4.81 -8.22 10.22
C ILE A 177 -4.54 -8.59 11.69
N GLU A 178 -4.25 -9.86 11.98
CA GLU A 178 -3.93 -10.34 13.31
C GLU A 178 -2.64 -9.71 13.86
N LEU A 179 -1.57 -9.74 13.05
CA LEU A 179 -0.27 -9.21 13.46
C LEU A 179 -0.30 -7.71 13.80
N ILE A 180 -1.04 -6.92 13.03
CA ILE A 180 -1.09 -5.46 13.18
C ILE A 180 -2.27 -5.02 14.05
N GLY A 181 -3.29 -5.88 14.22
CA GLY A 181 -4.49 -5.60 15.01
C GLY A 181 -5.45 -4.64 14.29
N TYR A 182 -5.64 -4.83 12.97
CA TYR A 182 -6.66 -4.10 12.23
C TYR A 182 -8.05 -4.69 12.45
N GLN A 183 -9.05 -3.82 12.38
CA GLN A 183 -10.46 -4.19 12.40
C GLN A 183 -11.18 -3.47 11.27
N PHE A 184 -12.31 -4.03 10.84
CA PHE A 184 -13.21 -3.33 9.95
C PHE A 184 -13.93 -2.24 10.74
N GLU A 185 -13.85 -1.00 10.30
CA GLU A 185 -14.45 0.16 10.95
C GLU A 185 -15.66 0.61 10.14
N GLU A 186 -16.79 0.79 10.80
CA GLU A 186 -17.98 1.41 10.21
C GLU A 186 -17.78 2.92 10.17
N GLY A 187 -18.13 3.57 9.04
CA GLY A 187 -18.01 5.01 8.83
C GLY A 187 -19.22 5.80 9.28
#